data_5d279126c78c26364a44ab6d6f67fbfd
#
_entry.id   5d279126c78c26364a44ab6d6f67fbfd
#
_cell.length_a   1.000
_cell.length_b   1.000
_cell.length_c   1.000
_cell.angle_alpha   90.00
_cell.angle_beta   90.00
_cell.angle_gamma   90.00
#
_symmetry.space_group_name_H-M   'P 1'
#
loop_
_entity.id
_entity.type
_entity.pdbx_description
1 polymer ?
#
loop_
_entity_poly.entity_id
_entity_poly.type
_entity_poly.pdbx_seq_one_letter_code
_entity_poly.pdbx_strand_id
1 'polypeptide(L)'
;MDVLSHWLWGMAVTHGKIKGRFSGAMGVIPDLMAFVPVMIISVFTGHRNPSVDDTTRTEDFHPLSWEIYQWSHSAVTVLIGFLLTWYFLHKYGTPRFISRFYLTAMTAKKQAALIWLPWLLNI
;
A
#
# COMPACT_ATOMS: atom_id res chain seq x y z
N MET A 1 4.33 -12.99 0.71
CA MET A 1 3.59 -12.94 -0.58
C MET A 1 4.37 -12.07 -1.53
N ASP A 2 4.27 -12.31 -2.82
CA ASP A 2 4.94 -11.48 -3.82
C ASP A 2 4.08 -10.25 -4.22
N VAL A 3 4.73 -9.27 -4.82
CA VAL A 3 4.10 -8.01 -5.25
C VAL A 3 2.94 -8.26 -6.25
N LEU A 4 3.05 -9.29 -7.08
CA LEU A 4 2.00 -9.63 -8.04
C LEU A 4 0.74 -10.13 -7.34
N SER A 5 0.89 -10.96 -6.31
CA SER A 5 -0.24 -11.43 -5.50
C SER A 5 -0.96 -10.26 -4.83
N HIS A 6 -0.24 -9.30 -4.26
CA HIS A 6 -0.83 -8.09 -3.66
C HIS A 6 -1.58 -7.24 -4.69
N TRP A 7 -1.03 -7.10 -5.89
CA TRP A 7 -1.70 -6.43 -7.00
C TRP A 7 -3.02 -7.12 -7.36
N LEU A 8 -2.99 -8.44 -7.55
CA LEU A 8 -4.18 -9.22 -7.93
C LEU A 8 -5.24 -9.22 -6.84
N TRP A 9 -4.86 -9.38 -5.57
CA TRP A 9 -5.77 -9.31 -4.44
C TRP A 9 -6.42 -7.92 -4.32
N GLY A 10 -5.64 -6.85 -4.46
CA GLY A 10 -6.15 -5.50 -4.50
C GLY A 10 -7.23 -5.32 -5.56
N MET A 11 -7.00 -5.83 -6.77
CA MET A 11 -7.99 -5.81 -7.86
C MET A 11 -9.24 -6.63 -7.53
N ALA A 12 -9.06 -7.82 -6.97
CA ALA A 12 -10.16 -8.75 -6.72
C ALA A 12 -11.16 -8.21 -5.69
N VAL A 13 -10.65 -7.70 -4.55
CA VAL A 13 -11.52 -7.26 -3.43
C VAL A 13 -12.32 -5.99 -3.71
N THR A 14 -11.89 -5.20 -4.68
CA THR A 14 -12.59 -3.97 -5.07
C THR A 14 -13.26 -4.07 -6.43
N HIS A 15 -13.32 -5.26 -7.00
CA HIS A 15 -13.87 -5.51 -8.33
C HIS A 15 -15.24 -4.84 -8.53
N GLY A 16 -15.40 -4.16 -9.65
CA GLY A 16 -16.64 -3.47 -10.00
C GLY A 16 -16.92 -2.14 -9.26
N LYS A 17 -16.08 -1.76 -8.28
CA LYS A 17 -16.25 -0.54 -7.48
C LYS A 17 -15.18 0.51 -7.73
N ILE A 18 -13.93 0.06 -7.91
CA ILE A 18 -12.79 0.91 -8.27
C ILE A 18 -12.11 0.34 -9.51
N LYS A 19 -11.47 1.21 -10.30
CA LYS A 19 -10.65 0.76 -11.42
C LYS A 19 -9.52 -0.14 -10.91
N GLY A 20 -9.41 -1.35 -11.47
CA GLY A 20 -8.50 -2.38 -11.00
C GLY A 20 -7.03 -1.92 -10.92
N ARG A 21 -6.56 -1.13 -11.90
CA ARG A 21 -5.19 -0.58 -11.87
C ARG A 21 -4.89 0.26 -10.62
N PHE A 22 -5.85 1.08 -10.20
CA PHE A 22 -5.71 1.89 -9.00
C PHE A 22 -5.72 1.01 -7.74
N SER A 23 -6.65 0.08 -7.65
CA SER A 23 -6.74 -0.82 -6.51
C SER A 23 -5.54 -1.77 -6.40
N GLY A 24 -5.07 -2.29 -7.52
CA GLY A 24 -3.83 -3.08 -7.55
C GLY A 24 -2.63 -2.28 -7.06
N ALA A 25 -2.49 -1.03 -7.53
CA ALA A 25 -1.43 -0.14 -7.07
C ALA A 25 -1.50 0.09 -5.54
N MET A 26 -2.70 0.34 -5.00
CA MET A 26 -2.89 0.49 -3.54
C MET A 26 -2.49 -0.76 -2.76
N GLY A 27 -2.67 -1.96 -3.32
CA GLY A 27 -2.23 -3.21 -2.70
C GLY A 27 -0.71 -3.40 -2.68
N VAL A 28 0.01 -2.74 -3.59
CA VAL A 28 1.48 -2.86 -3.72
C VAL A 28 2.24 -1.73 -3.02
N ILE A 29 1.61 -0.59 -2.79
CA ILE A 29 2.25 0.59 -2.18
C ILE A 29 2.98 0.27 -0.86
N PRO A 30 2.42 -0.52 0.09
CA PRO A 30 3.12 -0.84 1.34
C PRO A 30 4.49 -1.47 1.10
N ASP A 31 4.56 -2.43 0.17
CA ASP A 31 5.82 -3.09 -0.19
C ASP A 31 6.79 -2.11 -0.86
N LEU A 32 6.30 -1.31 -1.79
CA LEU A 32 7.14 -0.31 -2.47
C LEU A 32 7.70 0.73 -1.49
N MET A 33 6.90 1.16 -0.52
CA MET A 33 7.37 2.09 0.52
C MET A 33 8.51 1.50 1.37
N ALA A 34 8.49 0.20 1.63
CA ALA A 34 9.54 -0.47 2.39
C ALA A 34 10.82 -0.68 1.57
N PHE A 35 10.69 -1.07 0.30
CA PHE A 35 11.84 -1.54 -0.49
C PHE A 35 12.44 -0.50 -1.41
N VAL A 36 11.66 0.41 -2.00
CA VAL A 36 12.16 1.40 -2.97
C VAL A 36 13.21 2.35 -2.36
N PRO A 37 13.02 2.94 -1.16
CA PRO A 37 14.04 3.80 -0.56
C PRO A 37 15.38 3.09 -0.36
N VAL A 38 15.33 1.84 0.08
CA VAL A 38 16.53 1.03 0.30
C VAL A 38 17.20 0.65 -1.00
N MET A 39 16.44 0.34 -2.05
CA MET A 39 17.01 0.12 -3.39
C MET A 39 17.75 1.35 -3.91
N ILE A 40 17.17 2.54 -3.74
CA ILE A 40 17.81 3.80 -4.14
C ILE A 40 19.10 3.99 -3.37
N ILE A 41 19.08 3.85 -2.04
CA ILE A 41 20.28 3.97 -1.19
C ILE A 41 21.33 2.95 -1.62
N SER A 42 20.95 1.71 -1.88
CA SER A 42 21.86 0.64 -2.32
C SER A 42 22.58 0.96 -3.63
N VAL A 43 21.89 1.59 -4.59
CA VAL A 43 22.49 2.03 -5.85
C VAL A 43 23.56 3.10 -5.62
N PHE A 44 23.30 4.07 -4.73
CA PHE A 44 24.23 5.16 -4.45
C PHE A 44 25.39 4.75 -3.53
N THR A 45 25.19 3.80 -2.62
CA THR A 45 26.23 3.37 -1.66
C THR A 45 26.97 2.12 -2.10
N GLY A 46 26.54 1.47 -3.19
CA GLY A 46 27.11 0.20 -3.66
C GLY A 46 26.80 -1.00 -2.74
N HIS A 47 25.96 -0.81 -1.74
CA HIS A 47 25.53 -1.88 -0.83
C HIS A 47 24.45 -2.72 -1.52
N ARG A 48 24.72 -4.02 -1.73
CA ARG A 48 23.73 -4.94 -2.29
C ARG A 48 22.95 -5.59 -1.16
N ASN A 49 21.61 -5.54 -1.26
CA ASN A 49 20.79 -6.36 -0.39
C ASN A 49 21.02 -7.85 -0.71
N PRO A 50 21.07 -8.71 0.31
CA PRO A 50 21.20 -10.14 0.09
C PRO A 50 20.02 -10.68 -0.72
N SER A 51 20.26 -11.70 -1.54
CA SER A 51 19.17 -12.47 -2.14
C SER A 51 18.39 -13.16 -1.04
N VAL A 52 17.06 -13.09 -1.10
CA VAL A 52 16.20 -13.73 -0.10
C VAL A 52 16.20 -15.23 -0.36
N ASP A 53 16.73 -16.00 0.57
CA ASP A 53 16.69 -17.47 0.60
C ASP A 53 16.26 -17.94 1.99
N ASP A 54 16.15 -19.26 2.17
CA ASP A 54 15.72 -19.87 3.44
C ASP A 54 16.66 -19.58 4.63
N THR A 55 17.84 -19.05 4.36
CA THR A 55 18.85 -18.69 5.39
C THR A 55 18.86 -17.20 5.72
N THR A 56 18.09 -16.39 4.96
CA THR A 56 18.07 -14.94 5.13
C THR A 56 17.38 -14.57 6.43
N ARG A 57 18.08 -13.81 7.29
CA ARG A 57 17.53 -13.30 8.55
C ARG A 57 17.13 -11.85 8.40
N THR A 58 16.25 -11.38 9.30
CA THR A 58 15.84 -9.96 9.38
C THR A 58 17.03 -9.01 9.59
N GLU A 59 18.09 -9.50 10.23
CA GLU A 59 19.35 -8.77 10.47
C GLU A 59 20.14 -8.49 9.19
N ASP A 60 19.90 -9.28 8.13
CA ASP A 60 20.58 -9.15 6.85
C ASP A 60 20.00 -8.00 6.00
N PHE A 61 18.83 -7.50 6.37
CA PHE A 61 18.19 -6.37 5.68
C PHE A 61 18.66 -5.03 6.25
N HIS A 62 18.63 -4.01 5.40
CA HIS A 62 18.90 -2.65 5.86
C HIS A 62 17.92 -2.25 6.97
N PRO A 63 18.36 -1.72 8.14
CA PRO A 63 17.49 -1.38 9.26
C PRO A 63 16.29 -0.50 8.87
N LEU A 64 16.50 0.48 7.99
CA LEU A 64 15.47 1.37 7.48
C LEU A 64 14.34 0.61 6.76
N SER A 65 14.70 -0.43 5.97
CA SER A 65 13.70 -1.25 5.29
C SER A 65 12.76 -1.93 6.27
N TRP A 66 13.32 -2.47 7.34
CA TRP A 66 12.56 -3.17 8.37
C TRP A 66 11.63 -2.22 9.15
N GLU A 67 12.12 -1.06 9.54
CA GLU A 67 11.30 -0.05 10.23
C GLU A 67 10.14 0.42 9.37
N ILE A 68 10.40 0.78 8.11
CA ILE A 68 9.35 1.21 7.18
C ILE A 68 8.36 0.06 6.92
N TYR A 69 8.85 -1.18 6.79
CA TYR A 69 8.00 -2.35 6.60
C TYR A 69 7.04 -2.53 7.78
N GLN A 70 7.53 -2.46 9.01
CA GLN A 70 6.69 -2.58 10.21
C GLN A 70 5.58 -1.51 10.23
N TRP A 71 5.92 -0.26 9.91
CA TRP A 71 4.94 0.82 9.84
C TRP A 71 3.94 0.62 8.71
N SER A 72 4.40 0.33 7.50
CA SER A 72 3.54 0.18 6.32
C SER A 72 2.61 -1.04 6.42
N HIS A 73 3.01 -2.08 7.14
CA HIS A 73 2.22 -3.30 7.36
C HIS A 73 1.52 -3.34 8.73
N SER A 74 1.37 -2.18 9.37
CA SER A 74 0.69 -2.08 10.67
C SER A 74 -0.81 -1.81 10.50
N ALA A 75 -1.63 -2.55 11.22
CA ALA A 75 -3.08 -2.30 11.31
C ALA A 75 -3.38 -0.89 11.86
N VAL A 76 -2.50 -0.36 12.73
CA VAL A 76 -2.62 1.00 13.24
C VAL A 76 -2.47 2.03 12.13
N THR A 77 -1.49 1.85 11.24
CA THR A 77 -1.28 2.73 10.07
C THR A 77 -2.48 2.71 9.14
N VAL A 78 -3.05 1.53 8.86
CA VAL A 78 -4.27 1.40 8.05
C VAL A 78 -5.45 2.11 8.71
N LEU A 79 -5.64 1.92 10.00
CA LEU A 79 -6.73 2.57 10.74
C LEU A 79 -6.60 4.10 10.71
N ILE A 80 -5.43 4.63 11.01
CA ILE A 80 -5.16 6.07 10.97
C ILE A 80 -5.37 6.61 9.56
N GLY A 81 -4.80 5.96 8.55
CA GLY A 81 -4.96 6.34 7.16
C GLY A 81 -6.41 6.34 6.70
N PHE A 82 -7.18 5.31 7.07
CA PHE A 82 -8.61 5.23 6.80
C PHE A 82 -9.38 6.40 7.44
N LEU A 83 -9.16 6.66 8.73
CA LEU A 83 -9.85 7.73 9.45
C LEU A 83 -9.53 9.12 8.88
N LEU A 84 -8.26 9.39 8.55
CA LEU A 84 -7.85 10.64 7.92
C LEU A 84 -8.46 10.78 6.53
N THR A 85 -8.40 9.74 5.71
CA THR A 85 -8.98 9.76 4.35
C THR A 85 -10.49 9.98 4.42
N TRP A 86 -11.18 9.29 5.30
CA TRP A 86 -12.61 9.48 5.51
C TRP A 86 -12.94 10.91 5.95
N TYR A 87 -12.21 11.46 6.93
CA TYR A 87 -12.39 12.82 7.40
C TYR A 87 -12.23 13.84 6.25
N PHE A 88 -11.15 13.72 5.46
CA PHE A 88 -10.91 14.64 4.35
C PHE A 88 -11.96 14.52 3.25
N LEU A 89 -12.35 13.30 2.86
CA LEU A 89 -13.39 13.10 1.87
C LEU A 89 -14.76 13.58 2.33
N HIS A 90 -15.04 13.45 3.63
CA HIS A 90 -16.30 13.93 4.22
C HIS A 90 -16.36 15.47 4.25
N LYS A 91 -15.25 16.11 4.65
CA LYS A 91 -15.17 17.56 4.83
C LYS A 91 -15.04 18.35 3.53
N TYR A 92 -14.22 17.86 2.60
CA TYR A 92 -13.85 18.58 1.38
C TYR A 92 -14.43 17.96 0.11
N GLY A 93 -15.07 16.81 0.20
CA GLY A 93 -15.56 16.05 -0.93
C GLY A 93 -14.44 15.27 -1.65
N THR A 94 -14.83 14.50 -2.66
CA THR A 94 -13.89 13.69 -3.42
C THR A 94 -13.15 14.53 -4.45
N PRO A 95 -11.81 14.63 -4.40
CA PRO A 95 -11.04 15.33 -5.42
C PRO A 95 -11.28 14.74 -6.82
N ARG A 96 -11.28 15.59 -7.85
CA ARG A 96 -11.57 15.17 -9.23
C ARG A 96 -10.65 14.06 -9.73
N PHE A 97 -9.38 14.08 -9.36
CA PHE A 97 -8.42 13.06 -9.78
C PHE A 97 -8.70 11.71 -9.12
N ILE A 98 -9.18 11.67 -7.87
CA ILE A 98 -9.58 10.45 -7.17
C ILE A 98 -10.94 9.95 -7.68
N SER A 99 -11.89 10.84 -7.96
CA SER A 99 -13.22 10.47 -8.45
C SER A 99 -13.18 9.67 -9.75
N ARG A 100 -12.14 9.87 -10.57
CA ARG A 100 -11.93 9.12 -11.82
C ARG A 100 -11.66 7.63 -11.63
N PHE A 101 -11.27 7.22 -10.43
CA PHE A 101 -10.97 5.81 -10.12
C PHE A 101 -12.18 5.05 -9.62
N TYR A 102 -13.22 5.73 -9.14
CA TYR A 102 -14.46 5.09 -8.72
C TYR A 102 -15.39 4.84 -9.91
N LEU A 103 -15.94 3.63 -9.96
CA LEU A 103 -16.87 3.21 -11.03
C LEU A 103 -18.32 3.51 -10.69
N THR A 104 -18.64 3.71 -9.40
CA THR A 104 -19.98 4.00 -8.90
C THR A 104 -19.95 5.13 -7.89
N ALA A 105 -21.06 5.89 -7.80
CA ALA A 105 -21.22 6.88 -6.74
C ALA A 105 -21.33 6.20 -5.38
N MET A 106 -20.61 6.71 -4.37
CA MET A 106 -20.64 6.15 -3.03
C MET A 106 -20.29 7.20 -1.98
N THR A 107 -20.61 6.90 -0.72
CA THR A 107 -20.32 7.78 0.43
C THR A 107 -18.81 7.91 0.69
N ALA A 108 -18.40 9.01 1.31
CA ALA A 108 -16.99 9.24 1.68
C ALA A 108 -16.40 8.09 2.50
N LYS A 109 -17.18 7.50 3.42
CA LYS A 109 -16.76 6.35 4.22
C LYS A 109 -16.44 5.12 3.35
N LYS A 110 -17.32 4.81 2.39
CA LYS A 110 -17.12 3.69 1.45
C LYS A 110 -15.93 3.94 0.54
N GLN A 111 -15.74 5.17 0.06
CA GLN A 111 -14.59 5.55 -0.75
C GLN A 111 -13.29 5.34 0.02
N ALA A 112 -13.19 5.83 1.26
CA ALA A 112 -12.02 5.63 2.12
C ALA A 112 -11.79 4.13 2.39
N ALA A 113 -12.81 3.37 2.71
CA ALA A 113 -12.70 1.93 2.95
C ALA A 113 -12.15 1.18 1.73
N LEU A 114 -12.59 1.52 0.52
CA LEU A 114 -12.12 0.87 -0.70
C LEU A 114 -10.68 1.25 -1.08
N ILE A 115 -10.19 2.43 -0.68
CA ILE A 115 -8.78 2.80 -0.84
C ILE A 115 -7.89 1.96 0.09
N TRP A 116 -8.30 1.80 1.35
CA TRP A 116 -7.48 1.15 2.37
C TRP A 116 -7.66 -0.37 2.48
N LEU A 117 -8.72 -0.93 1.88
CA LEU A 117 -8.97 -2.37 1.89
C LEU A 117 -7.84 -3.18 1.24
N PRO A 118 -7.32 -2.83 0.05
CA PRO A 118 -6.17 -3.52 -0.53
C PRO A 118 -4.93 -3.46 0.37
N TRP A 119 -4.72 -2.33 1.07
CA TRP A 119 -3.63 -2.18 2.00
C TRP A 119 -3.81 -3.06 3.25
N LEU A 120 -5.03 -3.13 3.79
CA LEU A 120 -5.35 -3.99 4.92
C LEU A 120 -5.05 -5.47 4.64
N LEU A 121 -5.25 -5.92 3.41
CA LEU A 121 -4.95 -7.30 3.02
C LEU A 121 -3.46 -7.59 2.85
N ASN A 122 -2.62 -6.57 2.95
CA ASN A 122 -1.17 -6.69 2.89
C ASN A 122 -0.52 -6.77 4.29
N ILE A 123 -1.32 -6.75 5.33
CA ILE A 123 -0.88 -6.96 6.73
C ILE A 123 -0.86 -8.47 7.05
#